data_a1f3f2edc1f41204532d66890039b176
#
_entry.id   a1f3f2edc1f41204532d66890039b176
#
_cell.length_a   1.000
_cell.length_b   1.000
_cell.length_c   1.000
_cell.angle_alpha   90.00
_cell.angle_beta   90.00
_cell.angle_gamma   90.00
#
_symmetry.space_group_name_H-M   'P 1'
#
loop_
_entity.id
_entity.type
_entity.pdbx_description
1 polymer ?
#
loop_
_entity_poly.entity_id
_entity_poly.type
_entity_poly.pdbx_seq_one_letter_code
_entity_poly.pdbx_strand_id
1 'polypeptide(L)'
;MVFYFKARPDVGDFTIFMGLDKHENEELIKYGFPEDIWFHVDKMSSAHVYVRMKRGQTIDDISEGNKVNNVDVVYTPWYNLKKTASMDVGQIGFHNSKMVRTVRVEKRINEVVNRLNKTKVERTPDLKAEREAVNAAERAERKLQLRDKKRREEMERLDKERQAEIRSYKGLMVSEKMTSNKQIASASKSLQELEDDFM
;
A
#
# COMPACT_ATOMS: atom_id res chain seq x y z
N MET A 1 -11.39 4.03 -25.98
CA MET A 1 -12.62 3.80 -25.21
C MET A 1 -12.48 2.53 -24.37
N VAL A 2 -12.82 2.60 -23.08
CA VAL A 2 -12.68 1.48 -22.13
C VAL A 2 -14.07 1.11 -21.62
N PHE A 3 -14.34 -0.19 -21.54
CA PHE A 3 -15.56 -0.74 -20.96
C PHE A 3 -15.33 -1.10 -19.49
N TYR A 4 -16.20 -0.62 -18.62
CA TYR A 4 -16.17 -0.90 -17.20
C TYR A 4 -17.39 -1.70 -16.79
N PHE A 5 -17.19 -2.67 -15.89
CA PHE A 5 -18.24 -3.49 -15.31
C PHE A 5 -18.02 -3.56 -13.78
N LYS A 6 -19.10 -3.78 -13.03
CA LYS A 6 -19.01 -3.98 -11.59
C LYS A 6 -19.34 -5.42 -11.21
N ALA A 7 -18.47 -6.02 -10.42
CA ALA A 7 -18.77 -7.29 -9.78
C ALA A 7 -19.81 -7.10 -8.66
N ARG A 8 -20.42 -8.19 -8.21
CA ARG A 8 -21.35 -8.15 -7.08
C ARG A 8 -20.63 -7.78 -5.77
N PRO A 9 -21.29 -7.03 -4.85
CA PRO A 9 -20.74 -6.72 -3.54
C PRO A 9 -20.44 -7.95 -2.67
N ASP A 10 -21.21 -9.05 -2.84
CA ASP A 10 -21.05 -10.32 -2.13
C ASP A 10 -19.80 -11.12 -2.56
N VAL A 11 -19.28 -10.85 -3.78
CA VAL A 11 -18.04 -11.47 -4.30
C VAL A 11 -16.83 -10.55 -4.13
N GLY A 12 -17.06 -9.31 -3.71
CA GLY A 12 -16.10 -8.22 -3.67
C GLY A 12 -16.52 -7.12 -4.64
N ASP A 13 -16.45 -5.87 -4.20
CA ASP A 13 -16.76 -4.69 -5.01
C ASP A 13 -15.59 -4.40 -5.95
N PHE A 14 -15.40 -5.28 -6.95
CA PHE A 14 -14.32 -5.17 -7.93
C PHE A 14 -14.80 -4.45 -9.18
N THR A 15 -13.92 -3.62 -9.74
CA THR A 15 -14.12 -3.02 -11.06
C THR A 15 -13.42 -3.88 -12.09
N ILE A 16 -14.18 -4.42 -13.05
CA ILE A 16 -13.67 -5.16 -14.18
C ILE A 16 -13.63 -4.20 -15.37
N PHE A 17 -12.57 -4.20 -16.16
CA PHE A 17 -12.49 -3.33 -17.33
C PHE A 17 -11.68 -3.98 -18.45
N MET A 18 -11.93 -3.51 -19.68
CA MET A 18 -11.21 -3.94 -20.87
C MET A 18 -11.21 -2.84 -21.93
N GLY A 19 -10.19 -2.79 -22.77
CA GLY A 19 -10.15 -1.90 -23.92
C GLY A 19 -11.12 -2.31 -25.02
N LEU A 20 -11.56 -1.35 -25.84
CA LEU A 20 -12.38 -1.61 -27.01
C LEU A 20 -11.61 -2.45 -28.04
N ASP A 21 -10.33 -2.15 -28.21
CA ASP A 21 -9.45 -2.80 -29.18
C ASP A 21 -8.02 -2.98 -28.63
N LYS A 22 -7.15 -3.50 -29.50
CA LYS A 22 -5.74 -3.74 -29.16
C LYS A 22 -4.95 -2.46 -28.85
N HIS A 23 -5.31 -1.32 -29.43
CA HIS A 23 -4.62 -0.04 -29.23
C HIS A 23 -4.97 0.55 -27.85
N GLU A 24 -6.25 0.55 -27.49
CA GLU A 24 -6.71 0.92 -26.14
C GLU A 24 -6.07 0.02 -25.08
N ASN A 25 -5.89 -1.25 -25.42
CA ASN A 25 -5.27 -2.20 -24.51
C ASN A 25 -3.78 -1.91 -24.26
N GLU A 26 -3.04 -1.38 -25.27
CA GLU A 26 -1.66 -0.90 -25.05
C GLU A 26 -1.58 0.21 -24.00
N GLU A 27 -2.54 1.14 -24.02
CA GLU A 27 -2.62 2.20 -23.01
C GLU A 27 -2.95 1.63 -21.63
N LEU A 28 -3.82 0.61 -21.53
CA LEU A 28 -4.11 -0.08 -20.27
C LEU A 28 -2.90 -0.84 -19.74
N ILE A 29 -2.09 -1.46 -20.60
CA ILE A 29 -0.83 -2.10 -20.23
C ILE A 29 0.16 -1.07 -19.70
N LYS A 30 0.26 0.08 -20.34
CA LYS A 30 1.24 1.13 -20.03
C LYS A 30 0.93 1.88 -18.74
N TYR A 31 -0.35 2.16 -18.49
CA TYR A 31 -0.81 3.01 -17.39
C TYR A 31 -1.63 2.26 -16.33
N GLY A 32 -1.54 0.94 -16.27
CA GLY A 32 -2.18 0.12 -15.24
C GLY A 32 -1.73 0.46 -13.82
N PHE A 33 -2.46 -0.03 -12.84
CA PHE A 33 -2.19 0.18 -11.43
C PHE A 33 -1.63 -1.11 -10.79
N PRO A 34 -0.86 -1.00 -9.70
CA PRO A 34 -0.34 -2.17 -8.98
C PRO A 34 -1.44 -3.12 -8.50
N GLU A 35 -2.64 -2.58 -8.24
CA GLU A 35 -3.82 -3.32 -7.80
C GLU A 35 -4.57 -4.01 -8.94
N ASP A 36 -4.18 -3.78 -10.21
CA ASP A 36 -4.82 -4.39 -11.35
C ASP A 36 -4.28 -5.80 -11.57
N ILE A 37 -5.19 -6.75 -11.81
CA ILE A 37 -4.89 -8.11 -12.21
C ILE A 37 -5.36 -8.30 -13.64
N TRP A 38 -4.45 -8.77 -14.46
CA TRP A 38 -4.68 -9.01 -15.88
C TRP A 38 -5.10 -10.47 -16.10
N PHE A 39 -6.08 -10.66 -17.00
CA PHE A 39 -6.64 -11.93 -17.41
C PHE A 39 -6.64 -12.06 -18.92
N HIS A 40 -6.35 -13.25 -19.43
CA HIS A 40 -6.38 -13.58 -20.85
C HIS A 40 -6.66 -15.06 -21.04
N VAL A 41 -7.28 -15.44 -22.15
CA VAL A 41 -7.44 -16.86 -22.52
C VAL A 41 -6.08 -17.41 -22.95
N ASP A 42 -5.69 -18.57 -22.42
CA ASP A 42 -4.41 -19.18 -22.77
C ASP A 42 -4.40 -19.66 -24.23
N LYS A 43 -3.30 -19.41 -24.93
CA LYS A 43 -3.02 -19.87 -26.30
C LYS A 43 -4.05 -19.46 -27.37
N MET A 44 -4.93 -18.51 -27.07
CA MET A 44 -5.94 -18.01 -28.00
C MET A 44 -5.91 -16.49 -28.04
N SER A 45 -6.23 -15.91 -29.21
CA SER A 45 -6.49 -14.48 -29.30
C SER A 45 -7.76 -14.14 -28.54
N SER A 46 -7.66 -13.29 -27.52
CA SER A 46 -8.79 -12.87 -26.69
C SER A 46 -8.63 -11.43 -26.20
N ALA A 47 -9.67 -10.90 -25.62
CA ALA A 47 -9.60 -9.60 -24.97
C ALA A 47 -8.69 -9.67 -23.74
N HIS A 48 -7.92 -8.62 -23.51
CA HIS A 48 -7.25 -8.41 -22.23
C HIS A 48 -8.27 -7.81 -21.25
N VAL A 49 -8.52 -8.52 -20.19
CA VAL A 49 -9.47 -8.10 -19.15
C VAL A 49 -8.69 -7.80 -17.89
N TYR A 50 -9.07 -6.74 -17.21
CA TYR A 50 -8.42 -6.31 -15.98
C TYR A 50 -9.44 -6.28 -14.85
N VAL A 51 -9.00 -6.67 -13.66
CA VAL A 51 -9.78 -6.56 -12.43
C VAL A 51 -9.02 -5.67 -11.48
N ARG A 52 -9.59 -4.51 -11.12
CA ARG A 52 -9.02 -3.61 -10.13
C ARG A 52 -9.45 -4.03 -8.74
N MET A 53 -8.47 -4.40 -7.95
CA MET A 53 -8.62 -4.79 -6.56
C MET A 53 -8.68 -3.55 -5.65
N LYS A 54 -9.16 -3.72 -4.43
CA LYS A 54 -9.00 -2.69 -3.40
C LYS A 54 -7.55 -2.66 -2.90
N ARG A 55 -7.10 -1.49 -2.45
CA ARG A 55 -5.75 -1.36 -1.85
C ARG A 55 -5.56 -2.38 -0.73
N GLY A 56 -4.44 -3.11 -0.76
CA GLY A 56 -4.09 -4.12 0.23
C GLY A 56 -4.63 -5.52 -0.08
N GLN A 57 -5.46 -5.68 -1.10
CA GLN A 57 -5.86 -7.01 -1.61
C GLN A 57 -4.82 -7.53 -2.60
N THR A 58 -4.73 -8.84 -2.69
CA THR A 58 -3.77 -9.56 -3.53
C THR A 58 -4.47 -10.51 -4.47
N ILE A 59 -3.72 -11.10 -5.39
CA ILE A 59 -4.21 -12.12 -6.33
C ILE A 59 -4.82 -13.35 -5.62
N ASP A 60 -4.45 -13.59 -4.35
CA ASP A 60 -4.95 -14.69 -3.55
C ASP A 60 -6.39 -14.46 -3.04
N ASP A 61 -6.82 -13.19 -3.01
CA ASP A 61 -8.18 -12.81 -2.59
C ASP A 61 -9.23 -13.00 -3.70
N ILE A 62 -8.80 -13.38 -4.90
CA ILE A 62 -9.71 -13.71 -6.00
C ILE A 62 -10.24 -15.11 -5.76
N SER A 63 -11.50 -15.20 -5.34
CA SER A 63 -12.20 -16.49 -5.23
C SER A 63 -12.42 -17.12 -6.61
N GLU A 64 -12.37 -18.45 -6.69
CA GLU A 64 -12.53 -19.24 -7.93
C GLU A 64 -13.90 -19.10 -8.61
N GLY A 65 -14.73 -18.13 -8.21
CA GLY A 65 -16.12 -18.00 -8.61
C GLY A 65 -16.43 -17.48 -10.03
N ASN A 66 -15.43 -17.04 -10.80
CA ASN A 66 -15.65 -16.47 -12.14
C ASN A 66 -15.30 -17.48 -13.25
N LYS A 67 -16.22 -18.39 -13.54
CA LYS A 67 -16.04 -19.48 -14.52
C LYS A 67 -16.72 -19.17 -15.86
N VAL A 68 -15.98 -19.20 -16.97
CA VAL A 68 -16.49 -19.05 -18.35
C VAL A 68 -15.86 -20.09 -19.27
N ASN A 69 -16.67 -21.00 -19.82
CA ASN A 69 -16.42 -21.98 -20.92
C ASN A 69 -15.05 -22.68 -20.99
N ASN A 70 -15.00 -23.98 -20.80
CA ASN A 70 -13.91 -24.97 -21.13
C ASN A 70 -12.60 -24.42 -21.73
N VAL A 71 -12.11 -23.33 -21.19
CA VAL A 71 -10.88 -22.66 -21.62
C VAL A 71 -10.00 -22.40 -20.40
N ASP A 72 -8.73 -22.52 -20.62
CA ASP A 72 -7.75 -22.13 -19.63
C ASP A 72 -7.55 -20.61 -19.68
N VAL A 73 -7.74 -19.95 -18.56
CA VAL A 73 -7.55 -18.50 -18.40
C VAL A 73 -6.29 -18.28 -17.59
N VAL A 74 -5.35 -17.58 -18.14
CA VAL A 74 -4.13 -17.14 -17.43
C VAL A 74 -4.38 -15.78 -16.79
N TYR A 75 -3.87 -15.59 -15.58
CA TYR A 75 -3.97 -14.33 -14.87
C TYR A 75 -2.72 -14.04 -14.05
N THR A 76 -2.40 -12.76 -13.94
CA THR A 76 -1.19 -12.30 -13.24
C THR A 76 -1.36 -10.84 -12.80
N PRO A 77 -0.66 -10.38 -11.74
CA PRO A 77 -0.65 -8.97 -11.40
C PRO A 77 -0.12 -8.13 -12.56
N TRP A 78 -0.66 -6.94 -12.73
CA TRP A 78 -0.28 -6.01 -13.79
C TRP A 78 1.23 -5.73 -13.84
N TYR A 79 1.88 -5.56 -12.70
CA TYR A 79 3.32 -5.29 -12.65
C TYR A 79 4.22 -6.44 -13.14
N ASN A 80 3.66 -7.64 -13.31
CA ASN A 80 4.35 -8.77 -13.91
C ASN A 80 4.29 -8.77 -15.44
N LEU A 81 3.47 -7.92 -16.03
CA LEU A 81 3.36 -7.78 -17.48
C LEU A 81 4.63 -7.13 -18.04
N LYS A 82 5.19 -7.72 -19.08
CA LYS A 82 6.37 -7.21 -19.77
C LYS A 82 6.03 -6.86 -21.20
N LYS A 83 6.21 -5.59 -21.57
CA LYS A 83 6.08 -5.10 -22.92
C LYS A 83 7.42 -4.59 -23.43
N THR A 84 7.86 -5.03 -24.61
CA THR A 84 9.08 -4.55 -25.25
C THR A 84 8.75 -3.90 -26.59
N ALA A 85 9.61 -3.01 -27.07
CA ALA A 85 9.42 -2.34 -28.35
C ALA A 85 9.40 -3.28 -29.57
N SER A 86 9.93 -4.50 -29.40
CA SER A 86 9.93 -5.55 -30.45
C SER A 86 8.66 -6.39 -30.48
N MET A 87 7.76 -6.21 -29.54
CA MET A 87 6.49 -6.96 -29.48
C MET A 87 5.40 -6.25 -30.28
N ASP A 88 4.64 -7.03 -31.03
CA ASP A 88 3.48 -6.54 -31.78
C ASP A 88 2.40 -5.96 -30.87
N VAL A 89 1.54 -5.11 -31.44
CA VAL A 89 0.38 -4.54 -30.74
C VAL A 89 -0.53 -5.65 -30.25
N GLY A 90 -0.83 -5.67 -28.96
CA GLY A 90 -1.60 -6.73 -28.30
C GLY A 90 -0.77 -7.91 -27.80
N GLN A 91 0.51 -8.02 -28.16
CA GLN A 91 1.40 -9.04 -27.64
C GLN A 91 1.97 -8.62 -26.29
N ILE A 92 2.04 -9.57 -25.34
CA ILE A 92 2.56 -9.33 -23.99
C ILE A 92 3.42 -10.53 -23.53
N GLY A 93 4.44 -10.25 -22.76
CA GLY A 93 5.22 -11.24 -22.02
C GLY A 93 5.11 -11.05 -20.52
N PHE A 94 5.88 -11.81 -19.76
CA PHE A 94 5.91 -11.75 -18.30
C PHE A 94 7.34 -11.55 -17.80
N HIS A 95 7.49 -10.81 -16.71
CA HIS A 95 8.78 -10.68 -16.01
C HIS A 95 9.12 -11.96 -15.27
N ASN A 96 8.12 -12.59 -14.63
CA ASN A 96 8.27 -13.83 -13.87
C ASN A 96 7.12 -14.78 -14.22
N SER A 97 7.44 -15.86 -14.91
CA SER A 97 6.46 -16.89 -15.31
C SER A 97 5.84 -17.64 -14.10
N LYS A 98 6.52 -17.68 -12.95
CA LYS A 98 5.99 -18.32 -11.73
C LYS A 98 4.83 -17.53 -11.09
N MET A 99 4.70 -16.26 -11.43
CA MET A 99 3.59 -15.41 -10.95
C MET A 99 2.36 -15.48 -11.86
N VAL A 100 2.46 -16.18 -12.99
CA VAL A 100 1.34 -16.43 -13.87
C VAL A 100 0.60 -17.64 -13.35
N ARG A 101 -0.67 -17.46 -13.05
CA ARG A 101 -1.57 -18.53 -12.61
C ARG A 101 -2.53 -18.88 -13.72
N THR A 102 -2.97 -20.12 -13.73
CA THR A 102 -3.95 -20.63 -14.70
C THR A 102 -5.16 -21.17 -13.96
N VAL A 103 -6.33 -20.79 -14.40
CA VAL A 103 -7.59 -21.35 -13.92
C VAL A 103 -8.36 -21.94 -15.08
N ARG A 104 -8.80 -23.19 -14.93
CA ARG A 104 -9.65 -23.86 -15.90
C ARG A 104 -11.11 -23.51 -15.64
N VAL A 105 -11.75 -23.09 -16.66
CA VAL A 105 -13.12 -22.62 -16.65
C VAL A 105 -14.02 -23.57 -17.43
N GLU A 106 -14.91 -24.30 -16.73
CA GLU A 106 -15.64 -25.41 -17.33
C GLU A 106 -16.89 -24.98 -18.11
N LYS A 107 -17.62 -23.95 -17.69
CA LYS A 107 -18.90 -23.59 -18.31
C LYS A 107 -19.25 -22.10 -18.14
N ARG A 108 -19.74 -21.50 -19.22
CA ARG A 108 -20.30 -20.14 -19.19
C ARG A 108 -21.57 -20.10 -18.34
N ILE A 109 -21.62 -19.20 -17.39
CA ILE A 109 -22.80 -18.92 -16.57
C ILE A 109 -23.48 -17.67 -17.15
N ASN A 110 -24.56 -17.86 -17.92
CA ASN A 110 -25.28 -16.77 -18.58
C ASN A 110 -25.82 -15.74 -17.60
N GLU A 111 -26.22 -16.15 -16.40
CA GLU A 111 -26.71 -15.25 -15.36
C GLU A 111 -25.63 -14.23 -14.94
N VAL A 112 -24.39 -14.68 -14.74
CA VAL A 112 -23.24 -13.82 -14.42
C VAL A 112 -22.99 -12.83 -15.55
N VAL A 113 -22.94 -13.32 -16.80
CA VAL A 113 -22.70 -12.48 -17.98
C VAL A 113 -23.79 -11.43 -18.16
N ASN A 114 -25.06 -11.83 -18.05
CA ASN A 114 -26.21 -10.91 -18.19
C ASN A 114 -26.20 -9.83 -17.09
N ARG A 115 -25.78 -10.21 -15.88
CA ARG A 115 -25.65 -9.26 -14.77
C ARG A 115 -24.50 -8.28 -15.00
N LEU A 116 -23.32 -8.73 -15.43
CA LEU A 116 -22.22 -7.86 -15.75
C LEU A 116 -22.58 -6.89 -16.88
N ASN A 117 -23.27 -7.37 -17.91
CA ASN A 117 -23.72 -6.52 -19.01
C ASN A 117 -24.68 -5.40 -18.54
N LYS A 118 -25.48 -5.63 -17.52
CA LYS A 118 -26.34 -4.57 -16.94
C LYS A 118 -25.54 -3.46 -16.24
N THR A 119 -24.31 -3.73 -15.83
CA THR A 119 -23.42 -2.75 -15.18
C THR A 119 -22.42 -2.12 -16.14
N LYS A 120 -22.50 -2.46 -17.45
CA LYS A 120 -21.57 -1.95 -18.45
C LYS A 120 -21.66 -0.43 -18.55
N VAL A 121 -20.51 0.22 -18.44
CA VAL A 121 -20.34 1.66 -18.63
C VAL A 121 -19.17 1.87 -19.59
N GLU A 122 -19.37 2.72 -20.58
CA GLU A 122 -18.35 3.10 -21.55
C GLU A 122 -17.75 4.44 -21.17
N ARG A 123 -16.42 4.52 -21.11
CA ARG A 123 -15.69 5.74 -20.77
C ARG A 123 -14.44 5.88 -21.65
N THR A 124 -14.02 7.13 -21.82
CA THR A 124 -12.72 7.49 -22.42
C THR A 124 -11.86 8.15 -21.34
N PRO A 125 -11.28 7.38 -20.41
CA PRO A 125 -10.46 7.93 -19.35
C PRO A 125 -9.13 8.45 -19.90
N ASP A 126 -8.61 9.51 -19.30
CA ASP A 126 -7.19 9.85 -19.46
C ASP A 126 -6.37 9.00 -18.49
N LEU A 127 -6.02 7.78 -18.94
CA LEU A 127 -5.29 6.80 -18.13
C LEU A 127 -3.93 7.32 -17.64
N LYS A 128 -3.29 8.17 -18.46
CA LYS A 128 -2.02 8.79 -18.09
C LYS A 128 -2.19 9.76 -16.94
N ALA A 129 -3.17 10.66 -17.03
CA ALA A 129 -3.45 11.63 -15.98
C ALA A 129 -3.90 10.96 -14.68
N GLU A 130 -4.76 9.92 -14.76
CA GLU A 130 -5.17 9.14 -13.60
C GLU A 130 -3.97 8.47 -12.91
N ARG A 131 -3.09 7.83 -13.69
CA ARG A 131 -1.88 7.21 -13.15
C ARG A 131 -0.93 8.22 -12.52
N GLU A 132 -0.76 9.36 -13.15
CA GLU A 132 0.12 10.43 -12.64
C GLU A 132 -0.41 11.04 -11.34
N ALA A 133 -1.72 11.23 -11.23
CA ALA A 133 -2.38 11.69 -10.01
C ALA A 133 -2.17 10.71 -8.84
N VAL A 134 -2.34 9.41 -9.07
CA VAL A 134 -2.09 8.38 -8.05
C VAL A 134 -0.62 8.34 -7.64
N ASN A 135 0.31 8.35 -8.60
CA ASN A 135 1.74 8.39 -8.31
C ASN A 135 2.14 9.64 -7.52
N ALA A 136 1.51 10.79 -7.80
CA ALA A 136 1.74 12.03 -7.05
C ALA A 136 1.24 11.91 -5.61
N ALA A 137 0.05 11.34 -5.41
CA ALA A 137 -0.52 11.10 -4.09
C ALA A 137 0.35 10.13 -3.27
N GLU A 138 0.81 9.03 -3.86
CA GLU A 138 1.71 8.07 -3.21
C GLU A 138 3.05 8.71 -2.81
N ARG A 139 3.63 9.53 -3.69
CA ARG A 139 4.86 10.29 -3.35
C ARG A 139 4.64 11.26 -2.20
N ALA A 140 3.51 11.95 -2.17
CA ALA A 140 3.16 12.87 -1.09
C ALA A 140 2.97 12.14 0.25
N GLU A 141 2.24 11.04 0.24
CA GLU A 141 2.03 10.19 1.42
C GLU A 141 3.37 9.63 1.96
N ARG A 142 4.21 9.09 1.07
CA ARG A 142 5.54 8.58 1.45
C ARG A 142 6.44 9.66 2.05
N LYS A 143 6.37 10.89 1.50
CA LYS A 143 7.11 12.04 2.03
C LYS A 143 6.62 12.42 3.43
N LEU A 144 5.30 12.39 3.65
CA LEU A 144 4.69 12.67 4.95
C LEU A 144 5.13 11.62 5.99
N GLN A 145 5.02 10.33 5.66
CA GLN A 145 5.42 9.22 6.54
C GLN A 145 6.91 9.33 6.92
N LEU A 146 7.78 9.65 5.96
CA LEU A 146 9.21 9.82 6.22
C LEU A 146 9.49 10.99 7.16
N ARG A 147 8.77 12.12 6.99
CA ARG A 147 8.88 13.28 7.88
C ARG A 147 8.41 12.95 9.30
N ASP A 148 7.30 12.25 9.44
CA ASP A 148 6.77 11.87 10.74
C ASP A 148 7.67 10.84 11.44
N LYS A 149 8.26 9.91 10.70
CA LYS A 149 9.27 8.98 11.23
C LYS A 149 10.48 9.73 11.75
N LYS A 150 11.05 10.66 10.98
CA LYS A 150 12.20 11.48 11.43
C LYS A 150 11.88 12.29 12.67
N ARG A 151 10.70 12.92 12.73
CA ARG A 151 10.24 13.67 13.90
C ARG A 151 10.14 12.79 15.14
N ARG A 152 9.61 11.57 15.00
CA ARG A 152 9.52 10.60 16.10
C ARG A 152 10.90 10.17 16.60
N GLU A 153 11.81 9.85 15.70
CA GLU A 153 13.19 9.47 16.01
C GLU A 153 13.93 10.63 16.74
N GLU A 154 13.72 11.86 16.29
CA GLU A 154 14.29 13.06 16.94
C GLU A 154 13.74 13.27 18.35
N MET A 155 12.44 13.16 18.53
CA MET A 155 11.80 13.24 19.86
C MET A 155 12.32 12.16 20.80
N GLU A 156 12.44 10.93 20.33
CA GLU A 156 12.98 9.82 21.11
C GLU A 156 14.44 10.07 21.52
N ARG A 157 15.24 10.64 20.59
CA ARG A 157 16.63 11.01 20.89
C ARG A 157 16.69 12.09 21.99
N LEU A 158 15.89 13.15 21.85
CA LEU A 158 15.82 14.24 22.83
C LEU A 158 15.36 13.74 24.21
N ASP A 159 14.38 12.84 24.24
CA ASP A 159 13.91 12.24 25.49
C ASP A 159 15.00 11.38 26.15
N LYS A 160 15.76 10.61 25.36
CA LYS A 160 16.91 9.83 25.88
C LYS A 160 18.00 10.75 26.43
N GLU A 161 18.33 11.82 25.72
CA GLU A 161 19.32 12.82 26.18
C GLU A 161 18.85 13.48 27.46
N ARG A 162 17.60 13.90 27.55
CA ARG A 162 17.00 14.49 28.74
C ARG A 162 17.02 13.52 29.94
N GLN A 163 16.67 12.25 29.71
CA GLN A 163 16.74 11.23 30.76
C GLN A 163 18.18 10.96 31.22
N ALA A 164 19.14 10.95 30.27
CA ALA A 164 20.56 10.79 30.60
C ALA A 164 21.08 11.99 31.42
N GLU A 165 20.66 13.20 31.09
CA GLU A 165 21.00 14.40 31.85
C GLU A 165 20.44 14.35 33.28
N ILE A 166 19.17 13.97 33.45
CA ILE A 166 18.54 13.79 34.77
C ILE A 166 19.29 12.73 35.59
N ARG A 167 19.63 11.59 34.96
CA ARG A 167 20.37 10.50 35.64
C ARG A 167 21.81 10.88 35.99
N SER A 168 22.40 11.82 35.26
CA SER A 168 23.79 12.25 35.54
C SER A 168 23.92 13.11 36.81
N TYR A 169 22.79 13.58 37.38
CA TYR A 169 22.73 14.47 38.54
C TYR A 169 23.60 15.73 38.45
N LYS A 170 24.12 16.05 37.25
CA LYS A 170 25.01 17.22 37.05
C LYS A 170 24.38 18.53 37.50
N GLY A 171 23.05 18.70 37.28
CA GLY A 171 22.33 19.89 37.74
C GLY A 171 22.16 20.01 39.25
N LEU A 172 22.32 18.90 40.01
CA LEU A 172 22.28 18.87 41.47
C LEU A 172 23.68 18.99 42.09
N MET A 173 24.73 18.59 41.34
CA MET A 173 26.12 18.59 41.77
C MET A 173 26.84 19.93 41.50
N VAL A 174 26.12 21.01 41.39
CA VAL A 174 26.72 22.35 41.25
C VAL A 174 27.16 22.85 42.62
N SER A 175 28.44 23.22 42.73
CA SER A 175 29.05 23.65 43.98
C SER A 175 28.26 24.75 44.74
N GLU A 176 27.55 25.61 44.02
CA GLU A 176 26.66 26.64 44.58
C GLU A 176 25.41 26.10 45.28
N LYS A 177 24.99 24.85 44.94
CA LYS A 177 23.82 24.18 45.52
C LYS A 177 24.23 23.12 46.57
N MET A 178 25.52 22.85 46.71
CA MET A 178 26.05 21.86 47.62
C MET A 178 26.41 22.55 48.94
N THR A 179 25.63 22.32 49.99
CA THR A 179 25.97 22.68 51.37
C THR A 179 26.69 21.54 52.02
N SER A 180 27.89 21.76 52.55
CA SER A 180 28.60 20.74 53.30
C SER A 180 27.97 20.55 54.70
N ASN A 181 28.03 19.33 55.26
CA ASN A 181 27.57 19.06 56.62
C ASN A 181 28.25 19.95 57.69
N LYS A 182 29.46 20.44 57.39
CA LYS A 182 30.16 21.43 58.23
C LYS A 182 29.47 22.80 58.18
N GLN A 183 28.98 23.22 57.02
CA GLN A 183 28.23 24.49 56.89
C GLN A 183 26.85 24.41 57.53
N ILE A 184 26.19 23.27 57.50
CA ILE A 184 24.91 23.01 58.18
C ILE A 184 25.12 23.02 59.68
N ALA A 185 26.18 22.38 60.21
CA ALA A 185 26.51 22.35 61.61
C ALA A 185 26.99 23.69 62.18
N SER A 186 27.65 24.55 61.34
CA SER A 186 28.08 25.88 61.74
C SER A 186 26.98 26.95 61.67
N ALA A 187 25.88 26.68 60.96
CA ALA A 187 24.70 27.56 60.87
C ALA A 187 23.78 27.40 62.12
N SER A 188 24.36 26.99 63.25
CA SER A 188 23.80 26.93 64.59
C SER A 188 22.26 26.79 64.66
N LYS A 189 21.84 25.61 64.53
CA LYS A 189 20.67 25.12 65.27
C LYS A 189 21.19 24.33 66.48
N SER A 190 20.54 24.48 67.59
CA SER A 190 20.88 23.68 68.79
C SER A 190 20.68 22.18 68.45
N LEU A 191 21.41 21.28 69.07
CA LEU A 191 21.27 19.83 68.86
C LEU A 191 19.80 19.37 68.97
N GLN A 192 19.00 20.02 69.79
CA GLN A 192 17.57 19.78 69.97
C GLN A 192 16.72 20.13 68.79
N GLU A 193 17.03 21.22 68.05
CA GLU A 193 16.31 21.57 66.83
C GLU A 193 16.65 20.67 65.61
N LEU A 194 17.79 19.98 65.66
CA LEU A 194 18.17 19.00 64.63
C LEU A 194 17.52 17.62 64.88
N GLU A 195 17.18 17.27 66.09
CA GLU A 195 16.44 16.06 66.45
C GLU A 195 14.96 16.18 66.11
N ASP A 196 14.35 17.35 66.23
CA ASP A 196 12.94 17.60 65.86
C ASP A 196 12.68 17.63 64.31
N ASP A 197 13.69 17.97 63.55
CA ASP A 197 13.58 17.92 62.02
C ASP A 197 13.76 16.47 61.51
N PHE A 198 14.09 15.47 62.38
CA PHE A 198 14.30 14.07 61.92
C PHE A 198 13.21 13.10 62.38
N MET A 199 12.18 13.59 63.14
CA MET A 199 10.96 12.83 63.45
C MET A 199 9.77 13.31 62.63
#